data_412769b92049de98ba588e4cd2e65977
#
_entry.id   412769b92049de98ba588e4cd2e65977
#
_cell.length_a   1.000
_cell.length_b   1.000
_cell.length_c   1.000
_cell.angle_alpha   90.00
_cell.angle_beta   90.00
_cell.angle_gamma   90.00
#
_symmetry.space_group_name_H-M   'P 1'
#
loop_
_entity.id
_entity.type
_entity.pdbx_description
1 polymer ?
#
loop_
_entity_poly.entity_id
_entity_poly.type
_entity_poly.pdbx_seq_one_letter_code
_entity_poly.pdbx_strand_id
1 'polypeptide(L)'
;LVGSEMCIRDRKNMQEWLADQLVSVEVVERLESKIDGTNKFVFRLQDGNVIESVFMPYKHGNSVCISSQAGCRMGCRFCASTLMGLARNLTASEMLDQIYAITRIMGQRVSNVVVMGTGEPLDNYDNLCRFIRMLTDENGLHISQRNITVSSCGLVPQIYDLADEGFAITFALSL
;
A
#
# COMPACT_ATOMS: atom_id res chain seq x y z
N LEU A 1 25.46 32.67 -0.05
CA LEU A 1 25.28 31.32 0.52
C LEU A 1 24.39 31.45 1.75
N VAL A 2 23.09 31.40 1.57
CA VAL A 2 22.11 31.33 2.65
C VAL A 2 22.18 29.91 3.21
N GLY A 3 22.56 29.81 4.49
CA GLY A 3 22.95 28.58 5.12
C GLY A 3 21.95 27.43 5.02
N SER A 4 22.45 26.33 4.49
CA SER A 4 21.76 25.06 4.35
C SER A 4 21.18 24.51 5.67
N GLU A 5 21.71 24.93 6.82
CA GLU A 5 21.27 24.45 8.14
C GLU A 5 19.91 25.03 8.59
N MET A 6 19.59 26.29 8.23
CA MET A 6 18.31 26.90 8.57
C MET A 6 17.16 26.25 7.78
N CYS A 7 17.41 25.90 6.51
CA CYS A 7 16.45 25.16 5.70
C CYS A 7 16.18 23.72 6.18
N ILE A 8 17.17 23.10 6.86
CA ILE A 8 17.03 21.74 7.38
C ILE A 8 16.19 21.72 8.67
N ARG A 9 16.36 22.71 9.55
CA ARG A 9 15.61 22.79 10.81
C ARG A 9 14.13 23.08 10.57
N ASP A 10 13.82 24.07 9.71
CA ASP A 10 12.45 24.38 9.32
C ASP A 10 11.80 23.23 8.56
N ARG A 11 12.59 22.51 7.77
CA ARG A 11 12.13 21.32 7.05
C ARG A 11 11.76 20.17 8.00
N LYS A 12 12.46 20.01 9.12
CA LYS A 12 12.17 18.95 10.11
C LYS A 12 10.87 19.25 10.85
N ASN A 13 10.67 20.46 11.34
CA ASN A 13 9.43 20.90 11.97
C ASN A 13 8.25 20.85 10.98
N MET A 14 8.48 21.25 9.74
CA MET A 14 7.49 21.16 8.67
C MET A 14 7.14 19.71 8.36
N GLN A 15 8.11 18.81 8.34
CA GLN A 15 7.90 17.37 8.11
C GLN A 15 7.11 16.72 9.26
N GLU A 16 7.42 17.07 10.50
CA GLU A 16 6.68 16.60 11.68
C GLU A 16 5.24 17.12 11.66
N TRP A 17 5.04 18.41 11.37
CA TRP A 17 3.70 19.00 11.24
C TRP A 17 2.92 18.38 10.07
N LEU A 18 3.54 18.20 8.91
CA LEU A 18 2.92 17.55 7.75
C LEU A 18 2.61 16.09 8.03
N ALA A 19 3.48 15.37 8.76
CA ALA A 19 3.24 13.98 9.11
C ALA A 19 1.97 13.80 9.95
N ASP A 20 1.66 14.76 10.82
CA ASP A 20 0.42 14.75 11.62
C ASP A 20 -0.82 15.16 10.81
N GLN A 21 -0.65 16.02 9.79
CA GLN A 21 -1.75 16.51 8.95
C GLN A 21 -2.07 15.62 7.75
N LEU A 22 -1.08 14.86 7.28
CA LEU A 22 -1.17 14.04 6.06
C LEU A 22 -1.51 12.57 6.31
N VAL A 23 -1.86 12.18 7.54
CA VAL A 23 -2.30 10.82 7.82
C VAL A 23 -3.69 10.61 7.23
N SER A 24 -3.75 9.97 6.06
CA SER A 24 -5.03 9.64 5.41
C SER A 24 -5.65 8.35 5.96
N VAL A 25 -4.92 7.60 6.81
CA VAL A 25 -5.36 6.33 7.39
C VAL A 25 -5.22 6.34 8.91
N GLU A 26 -6.29 6.01 9.62
CA GLU A 26 -6.33 5.83 11.07
C GLU A 26 -6.32 4.34 11.42
N VAL A 27 -5.49 3.92 12.37
CA VAL A 27 -5.50 2.52 12.86
C VAL A 27 -6.68 2.32 13.79
N VAL A 28 -7.64 1.50 13.38
CA VAL A 28 -8.80 1.13 14.19
C VAL A 28 -8.50 -0.10 15.05
N GLU A 29 -7.77 -1.06 14.48
CA GLU A 29 -7.45 -2.31 15.17
C GLU A 29 -6.11 -2.85 14.68
N ARG A 30 -5.37 -3.48 15.58
CA ARG A 30 -4.16 -4.25 15.30
C ARG A 30 -4.26 -5.61 15.95
N LEU A 31 -4.13 -6.65 15.15
CA LEU A 31 -4.11 -8.05 15.59
C LEU A 31 -2.72 -8.63 15.34
N GLU A 32 -2.07 -9.11 16.40
CA GLU A 32 -0.75 -9.70 16.32
C GLU A 32 -0.80 -11.21 16.48
N SER A 33 -0.18 -11.91 15.53
CA SER A 33 0.00 -13.35 15.58
C SER A 33 1.10 -13.71 16.60
N LYS A 34 0.77 -14.59 17.55
CA LYS A 34 1.72 -15.11 18.53
C LYS A 34 2.69 -16.17 17.97
N ILE A 35 2.44 -16.61 16.73
CA ILE A 35 3.20 -17.71 16.11
C ILE A 35 4.40 -17.17 15.34
N ASP A 36 4.22 -16.13 14.54
CA ASP A 36 5.20 -15.68 13.55
C ASP A 36 5.44 -14.16 13.56
N GLY A 37 4.78 -13.42 14.47
CA GLY A 37 4.89 -11.97 14.55
C GLY A 37 4.19 -11.21 13.41
N THR A 38 3.38 -11.90 12.59
CA THR A 38 2.51 -11.26 11.61
C THR A 38 1.53 -10.32 12.30
N ASN A 39 1.35 -9.13 11.75
CA ASN A 39 0.41 -8.14 12.28
C ASN A 39 -0.60 -7.75 11.20
N LYS A 40 -1.88 -7.93 11.50
CA LYS A 40 -2.99 -7.42 10.69
C LYS A 40 -3.42 -6.07 11.23
N PHE A 41 -3.53 -5.10 10.35
CA PHE A 41 -4.02 -3.75 10.62
C PHE A 41 -5.36 -3.53 9.95
N VAL A 42 -6.29 -2.95 10.70
CA VAL A 42 -7.54 -2.43 10.18
C VAL A 42 -7.43 -0.91 10.18
N PHE A 43 -7.51 -0.31 9.02
CA PHE A 43 -7.41 1.13 8.82
C PHE A 43 -8.77 1.72 8.49
N ARG A 44 -9.07 2.89 9.06
CA ARG A 44 -10.17 3.76 8.66
C ARG A 44 -9.63 4.86 7.77
N LEU A 45 -10.26 5.07 6.63
CA LEU A 45 -10.01 6.17 5.71
C LEU A 45 -10.76 7.44 6.16
N GLN A 46 -10.40 8.60 5.61
CA GLN A 46 -11.05 9.88 5.97
C GLN A 46 -12.55 9.91 5.69
N ASP A 47 -13.02 9.15 4.72
CA ASP A 47 -14.44 9.03 4.36
C ASP A 47 -15.20 7.97 5.19
N GLY A 48 -14.53 7.35 6.17
CA GLY A 48 -15.09 6.33 7.05
C GLY A 48 -15.04 4.90 6.51
N ASN A 49 -14.63 4.69 5.26
CA ASN A 49 -14.39 3.34 4.73
C ASN A 49 -13.27 2.64 5.49
N VAL A 50 -13.35 1.31 5.56
CA VAL A 50 -12.38 0.49 6.28
C VAL A 50 -11.65 -0.43 5.31
N ILE A 51 -10.33 -0.53 5.48
CA ILE A 51 -9.45 -1.41 4.69
C ILE A 51 -8.53 -2.19 5.60
N GLU A 52 -7.91 -3.23 5.06
CA GLU A 52 -7.00 -4.10 5.80
C GLU A 52 -5.61 -4.12 5.17
N SER A 53 -4.60 -4.24 6.03
CA SER A 53 -3.22 -4.46 5.61
C SER A 53 -2.55 -5.45 6.55
N VAL A 54 -1.53 -6.16 6.05
CA VAL A 54 -0.83 -7.16 6.85
C VAL A 54 0.68 -6.94 6.77
N PHE A 55 1.30 -6.81 7.92
CA PHE A 55 2.75 -6.82 8.05
C PHE A 55 3.23 -8.23 8.36
N MET A 56 4.19 -8.70 7.59
CA MET A 56 4.76 -10.04 7.70
C MET A 56 6.28 -9.95 7.84
N PRO A 57 6.84 -10.25 9.02
CA PRO A 57 8.28 -10.27 9.20
C PRO A 57 8.89 -11.54 8.58
N TYR A 58 9.85 -11.37 7.70
CA TYR A 58 10.63 -12.48 7.13
C TYR A 58 12.13 -12.26 7.34
N LYS A 59 12.90 -13.35 7.34
CA LYS A 59 14.37 -13.30 7.46
C LYS A 59 15.04 -12.50 6.34
N HIS A 60 14.39 -12.40 5.18
CA HIS A 60 14.91 -11.71 4.00
C HIS A 60 14.36 -10.28 3.81
N GLY A 61 13.69 -9.75 4.83
CA GLY A 61 13.10 -8.43 4.82
C GLY A 61 11.59 -8.46 5.07
N ASN A 62 11.08 -7.38 5.65
CA ASN A 62 9.67 -7.28 6.00
C ASN A 62 8.80 -7.05 4.77
N SER A 63 7.71 -7.79 4.68
CA SER A 63 6.71 -7.66 3.61
C SER A 63 5.44 -7.01 4.15
N VAL A 64 4.80 -6.16 3.34
CA VAL A 64 3.49 -5.62 3.64
C VAL A 64 2.52 -5.97 2.53
N CYS A 65 1.39 -6.56 2.90
CA CYS A 65 0.24 -6.73 2.03
C CYS A 65 -0.68 -5.52 2.21
N ILE A 66 -1.02 -4.84 1.12
CA ILE A 66 -1.85 -3.63 1.13
C ILE A 66 -3.11 -3.80 0.31
N SER A 67 -4.14 -3.01 0.66
CA SER A 67 -5.38 -2.89 -0.09
C SER A 67 -5.27 -1.85 -1.20
N SER A 68 -5.97 -2.09 -2.32
CA SER A 68 -6.08 -1.18 -3.47
C SER A 68 -7.44 -0.51 -3.60
N GLN A 69 -8.47 -1.04 -2.95
CA GLN A 69 -9.83 -0.54 -2.98
C GLN A 69 -10.48 -0.65 -1.59
N ALA A 70 -11.53 0.12 -1.36
CA ALA A 70 -12.47 -0.11 -0.27
C ALA A 70 -13.60 -0.99 -0.79
N GLY A 71 -13.60 -2.27 -0.39
CA GLY A 71 -14.44 -3.32 -0.97
C GLY A 71 -13.94 -3.82 -2.33
N CYS A 72 -14.73 -4.66 -3.01
CA CYS A 72 -14.37 -5.23 -4.32
C CYS A 72 -15.63 -5.64 -5.07
N ARG A 73 -15.68 -5.42 -6.40
CA ARG A 73 -16.82 -5.80 -7.24
C ARG A 73 -16.62 -7.08 -8.05
N MET A 74 -15.48 -7.76 -7.91
CA MET A 74 -15.15 -8.94 -8.75
C MET A 74 -16.00 -10.16 -8.45
N GLY A 75 -16.61 -10.28 -7.26
CA GLY A 75 -17.56 -11.34 -6.95
C GLY A 75 -16.94 -12.71 -6.72
N CYS A 76 -15.66 -12.81 -6.37
CA CYS A 76 -15.00 -14.08 -6.05
C CYS A 76 -15.70 -14.77 -4.88
N ARG A 77 -16.19 -16.00 -5.09
CA ARG A 77 -17.05 -16.71 -4.13
C ARG A 77 -16.41 -17.00 -2.78
N PHE A 78 -15.10 -17.08 -2.72
CA PHE A 78 -14.33 -17.37 -1.50
C PHE A 78 -13.84 -16.10 -0.78
N CYS A 79 -14.00 -14.92 -1.37
CA CYS A 79 -13.39 -13.68 -0.88
C CYS A 79 -14.39 -12.82 -0.10
N ALA A 80 -14.08 -12.52 1.15
CA ALA A 80 -14.94 -11.67 1.99
C ALA A 80 -15.01 -10.21 1.50
N SER A 81 -13.98 -9.73 0.79
CA SER A 81 -13.93 -8.35 0.28
C SER A 81 -15.05 -8.02 -0.72
N THR A 82 -15.72 -9.03 -1.28
CA THR A 82 -16.79 -8.84 -2.26
C THR A 82 -18.18 -8.72 -1.62
N LEU A 83 -18.33 -9.08 -0.34
CA LEU A 83 -19.64 -9.17 0.34
C LEU A 83 -20.40 -7.84 0.37
N MET A 84 -19.67 -6.73 0.51
CA MET A 84 -20.23 -5.38 0.57
C MET A 84 -20.14 -4.64 -0.78
N GLY A 85 -19.62 -5.30 -1.82
CA GLY A 85 -19.35 -4.67 -3.10
C GLY A 85 -18.19 -3.70 -3.05
N LEU A 86 -18.02 -2.89 -4.10
CA LEU A 86 -17.01 -1.83 -4.21
C LEU A 86 -17.58 -0.50 -3.72
N ALA A 87 -17.00 0.07 -2.68
CA ALA A 87 -17.31 1.43 -2.27
C ALA A 87 -16.58 2.43 -3.17
N ARG A 88 -15.24 2.33 -3.26
CA ARG A 88 -14.40 3.16 -4.15
C ARG A 88 -12.99 2.62 -4.34
N ASN A 89 -12.32 3.14 -5.32
CA ASN A 89 -10.87 2.98 -5.51
C ASN A 89 -10.11 3.79 -4.44
N LEU A 90 -8.96 3.27 -3.99
CA LEU A 90 -8.00 4.03 -3.20
C LEU A 90 -7.16 4.91 -4.12
N THR A 91 -6.79 6.08 -3.64
CA THR A 91 -5.78 6.91 -4.28
C THR A 91 -4.39 6.30 -4.10
N ALA A 92 -3.43 6.69 -4.94
CA ALA A 92 -2.05 6.26 -4.79
C ALA A 92 -1.44 6.67 -3.43
N SER A 93 -1.84 7.82 -2.89
CA SER A 93 -1.43 8.27 -1.55
C SER A 93 -2.00 7.38 -0.45
N GLU A 94 -3.28 7.02 -0.49
CA GLU A 94 -3.89 6.11 0.50
C GLU A 94 -3.25 4.71 0.46
N MET A 95 -2.81 4.25 -0.71
CA MET A 95 -2.05 3.00 -0.82
C MET A 95 -0.66 3.12 -0.16
N LEU A 96 0.04 4.24 -0.33
CA LEU A 96 1.33 4.53 0.31
C LEU A 96 1.19 4.73 1.82
N ASP A 97 0.14 5.39 2.27
CA ASP A 97 -0.07 5.70 3.69
C ASP A 97 -0.24 4.44 4.54
N GLN A 98 -0.78 3.35 3.99
CA GLN A 98 -0.79 2.05 4.65
C GLN A 98 0.64 1.61 5.01
N ILE A 99 1.59 1.77 4.09
CA ILE A 99 3.00 1.38 4.27
C ILE A 99 3.68 2.32 5.27
N TYR A 100 3.45 3.63 5.17
CA TYR A 100 4.02 4.61 6.09
C TYR A 100 3.49 4.41 7.52
N ALA A 101 2.18 4.19 7.69
CA ALA A 101 1.57 3.93 8.99
C ALA A 101 2.15 2.67 9.63
N ILE A 102 2.23 1.57 8.88
CA ILE A 102 2.80 0.30 9.35
C ILE A 102 4.28 0.46 9.71
N THR A 103 5.08 1.12 8.85
CA THR A 103 6.50 1.37 9.11
C THR A 103 6.71 2.16 10.40
N ARG A 104 5.88 3.18 10.65
CA ARG A 104 5.92 4.00 11.86
C ARG A 104 5.58 3.19 13.11
N ILE A 105 4.51 2.40 13.06
CA ILE A 105 4.01 1.61 14.19
C ILE A 105 4.97 0.47 14.53
N MET A 106 5.50 -0.21 13.52
CA MET A 106 6.40 -1.34 13.70
C MET A 106 7.84 -0.91 13.99
N GLY A 107 8.22 0.35 13.69
CA GLY A 107 9.60 0.84 13.80
C GLY A 107 10.58 0.10 12.89
N GLN A 108 10.09 -0.57 11.85
CA GLN A 108 10.87 -1.44 10.96
C GLN A 108 10.64 -1.05 9.51
N ARG A 109 11.72 -1.07 8.71
CA ARG A 109 11.64 -0.80 7.27
C ARG A 109 10.89 -1.93 6.55
N VAL A 110 10.00 -1.54 5.65
CA VAL A 110 9.37 -2.43 4.68
C VAL A 110 10.31 -2.61 3.49
N SER A 111 10.52 -3.84 3.07
CA SER A 111 11.39 -4.21 1.94
C SER A 111 10.61 -4.72 0.73
N ASN A 112 9.45 -5.36 0.96
CA ASN A 112 8.62 -5.95 -0.07
C ASN A 112 7.17 -5.50 0.10
N VAL A 113 6.50 -5.25 -1.02
CA VAL A 113 5.10 -4.84 -1.03
C VAL A 113 4.29 -5.78 -1.91
N VAL A 114 3.18 -6.24 -1.38
CA VAL A 114 2.26 -7.15 -2.06
C VAL A 114 0.89 -6.49 -2.14
N VAL A 115 0.40 -6.23 -3.34
CA VAL A 115 -0.93 -5.65 -3.55
C VAL A 115 -1.92 -6.80 -3.73
N MET A 116 -2.31 -7.40 -2.59
CA MET A 116 -3.20 -8.58 -2.48
C MET A 116 -4.21 -8.43 -1.33
N GLY A 117 -4.41 -7.23 -0.80
CA GLY A 117 -5.39 -6.93 0.23
C GLY A 117 -6.80 -6.81 -0.34
N THR A 118 -7.60 -5.90 0.20
CA THR A 118 -8.94 -5.62 -0.28
C THR A 118 -8.90 -4.94 -1.65
N GLY A 119 -9.67 -5.47 -2.60
CA GLY A 119 -9.84 -4.90 -3.94
C GLY A 119 -9.13 -5.67 -5.05
N GLU A 120 -9.45 -5.27 -6.29
CA GLU A 120 -8.78 -5.71 -7.52
C GLU A 120 -7.85 -4.58 -7.98
N PRO A 121 -6.53 -4.77 -7.93
CA PRO A 121 -5.59 -3.70 -8.29
C PRO A 121 -5.73 -3.21 -9.73
N LEU A 122 -6.02 -4.10 -10.67
CA LEU A 122 -6.19 -3.74 -12.08
C LEU A 122 -7.50 -2.98 -12.35
N ASP A 123 -8.49 -3.09 -11.48
CA ASP A 123 -9.71 -2.27 -11.52
C ASP A 123 -9.46 -0.83 -11.00
N ASN A 124 -8.32 -0.62 -10.32
CA ASN A 124 -7.80 0.69 -9.89
C ASN A 124 -6.51 1.06 -10.61
N TYR A 125 -6.46 0.85 -11.92
CA TYR A 125 -5.26 0.83 -12.76
C TYR A 125 -4.41 2.10 -12.65
N ASP A 126 -5.01 3.27 -12.87
CA ASP A 126 -4.28 4.54 -12.89
C ASP A 126 -3.59 4.85 -11.55
N ASN A 127 -4.31 4.60 -10.44
CA ASN A 127 -3.74 4.78 -9.10
C ASN A 127 -2.68 3.71 -8.79
N LEU A 128 -2.86 2.47 -9.26
CA LEU A 128 -1.85 1.42 -9.13
C LEU A 128 -0.55 1.81 -9.83
N CYS A 129 -0.59 2.25 -11.07
CA CYS A 129 0.59 2.68 -11.82
C CYS A 129 1.28 3.88 -11.16
N ARG A 130 0.48 4.85 -10.70
CA ARG A 130 1.00 6.01 -9.96
C ARG A 130 1.64 5.58 -8.64
N PHE A 131 1.01 4.70 -7.90
CA PHE A 131 1.53 4.12 -6.66
C PHE A 131 2.89 3.43 -6.88
N ILE A 132 3.01 2.58 -7.91
CA ILE A 132 4.27 1.89 -8.23
C ILE A 132 5.39 2.89 -8.49
N ARG A 133 5.13 3.94 -9.29
CA ARG A 133 6.12 5.00 -9.57
C ARG A 133 6.54 5.74 -8.32
N MET A 134 5.59 6.12 -7.45
CA MET A 134 5.88 6.81 -6.19
C MET A 134 6.64 5.93 -5.19
N LEU A 135 6.28 4.63 -5.10
CA LEU A 135 6.90 3.67 -4.21
C LEU A 135 8.37 3.41 -4.55
N THR A 136 8.69 3.49 -5.85
CA THR A 136 10.04 3.22 -6.37
C THR A 136 10.91 4.47 -6.51
N ASP A 137 10.35 5.66 -6.29
CA ASP A 137 11.05 6.94 -6.39
C ASP A 137 12.22 6.99 -5.41
N GLU A 138 13.39 7.47 -5.87
CA GLU A 138 14.62 7.57 -5.09
C GLU A 138 14.50 8.53 -3.89
N ASN A 139 13.61 9.53 -3.99
CA ASN A 139 13.33 10.48 -2.92
C ASN A 139 12.24 10.00 -1.95
N GLY A 140 11.63 8.83 -2.20
CA GLY A 140 10.57 8.22 -1.42
C GLY A 140 11.03 7.00 -0.63
N LEU A 141 10.19 5.95 -0.61
CA LEU A 141 10.50 4.68 0.05
C LEU A 141 11.61 3.90 -0.66
N HIS A 142 11.83 4.18 -1.94
CA HIS A 142 12.88 3.60 -2.78
C HIS A 142 12.88 2.06 -2.72
N ILE A 143 11.70 1.47 -2.86
CA ILE A 143 11.53 0.01 -2.93
C ILE A 143 11.78 -0.44 -4.36
N SER A 144 12.66 -1.42 -4.56
CA SER A 144 12.93 -1.98 -5.88
C SER A 144 11.65 -2.53 -6.51
N GLN A 145 11.44 -2.29 -7.79
CA GLN A 145 10.28 -2.85 -8.52
C GLN A 145 10.19 -4.37 -8.41
N ARG A 146 11.32 -5.09 -8.34
CA ARG A 146 11.37 -6.55 -8.15
C ARG A 146 10.80 -7.03 -6.82
N ASN A 147 10.70 -6.13 -5.85
CA ASN A 147 10.14 -6.39 -4.53
C ASN A 147 8.66 -5.98 -4.43
N ILE A 148 8.03 -5.69 -5.56
CA ILE A 148 6.61 -5.37 -5.65
C ILE A 148 5.91 -6.52 -6.34
N THR A 149 4.86 -7.05 -5.72
CA THR A 149 4.00 -8.06 -6.30
C THR A 149 2.58 -7.51 -6.44
N VAL A 150 2.02 -7.60 -7.62
CA VAL A 150 0.63 -7.24 -7.90
C VAL A 150 -0.14 -8.51 -8.24
N SER A 151 -1.24 -8.77 -7.53
CA SER A 151 -2.13 -9.89 -7.82
C SER A 151 -3.40 -9.41 -8.51
N SER A 152 -3.93 -10.20 -9.41
CA SER A 152 -5.19 -9.91 -10.10
C SER A 152 -6.00 -11.18 -10.34
N CYS A 153 -7.32 -11.04 -10.37
CA CYS A 153 -8.24 -12.09 -10.80
C CYS A 153 -8.32 -12.22 -12.34
N GLY A 154 -7.56 -11.43 -13.09
CA GLY A 154 -7.41 -11.61 -14.54
C GLY A 154 -8.19 -10.64 -15.42
N LEU A 155 -8.16 -9.35 -15.14
CA LEU A 155 -8.68 -8.32 -16.05
C LEU A 155 -7.76 -8.20 -17.28
N VAL A 156 -8.02 -9.01 -18.30
CA VAL A 156 -7.14 -9.23 -19.45
C VAL A 156 -6.70 -7.95 -20.17
N PRO A 157 -7.58 -6.98 -20.49
CA PRO A 157 -7.14 -5.73 -21.13
C PRO A 157 -6.09 -5.00 -20.28
N GLN A 158 -6.34 -4.83 -18.98
CA GLN A 158 -5.44 -4.14 -18.06
C GLN A 158 -4.13 -4.90 -17.82
N ILE A 159 -4.11 -6.22 -18.00
CA ILE A 159 -2.86 -7.00 -17.95
C ILE A 159 -1.95 -6.61 -19.12
N TYR A 160 -2.49 -6.45 -20.33
CA TYR A 160 -1.72 -5.97 -21.48
C TYR A 160 -1.24 -4.54 -21.27
N ASP A 161 -2.11 -3.65 -20.81
CA ASP A 161 -1.75 -2.27 -20.49
C ASP A 161 -0.61 -2.21 -19.45
N LEU A 162 -0.66 -3.07 -18.41
CA LEU A 162 0.39 -3.16 -17.39
C LEU A 162 1.70 -3.69 -17.94
N ALA A 163 1.66 -4.61 -18.90
CA ALA A 163 2.85 -5.11 -19.58
C ALA A 163 3.53 -4.02 -20.41
N ASP A 164 2.76 -3.15 -21.06
CA ASP A 164 3.26 -2.04 -21.87
C ASP A 164 3.87 -0.92 -21.00
N GLU A 165 3.53 -0.81 -19.70
CA GLU A 165 4.16 0.12 -18.77
C GLU A 165 5.65 -0.16 -18.51
N GLY A 166 6.11 -1.37 -18.79
CA GLY A 166 7.50 -1.79 -18.64
C GLY A 166 8.00 -1.89 -17.20
N PHE A 167 7.09 -2.04 -16.23
CA PHE A 167 7.47 -2.26 -14.84
C PHE A 167 8.14 -3.62 -14.62
N ALA A 168 9.25 -3.65 -13.88
CA ALA A 168 9.95 -4.89 -13.50
C ALA A 168 9.38 -5.49 -12.20
N ILE A 169 8.05 -5.52 -12.07
CA ILE A 169 7.32 -6.07 -10.90
C ILE A 169 7.03 -7.56 -11.08
N THR A 170 6.67 -8.24 -9.99
CA THR A 170 6.10 -9.59 -10.04
C THR A 170 4.59 -9.49 -10.22
N PHE A 171 4.06 -10.19 -11.22
CA PHE A 171 2.63 -10.30 -11.45
C PHE A 171 2.14 -11.69 -11.06
N ALA A 172 1.10 -11.76 -10.21
CA ALA A 172 0.48 -13.00 -9.76
C ALA A 172 -0.97 -13.07 -10.27
N LEU A 173 -1.29 -14.12 -11.02
CA LEU A 173 -2.65 -14.39 -11.49
C LEU A 173 -3.34 -15.37 -10.55
N SER A 174 -4.43 -14.93 -9.91
CA SER A 174 -5.29 -15.75 -9.05
C SER A 174 -6.41 -16.37 -9.88
N LEU A 175 -6.37 -17.70 -10.07
CA LEU A 175 -7.34 -18.48 -10.83
C LEU A 175 -8.40 -19.10 -9.91
#